data_306e91d3b23217f111c7484e61ba7b36
#
_entry.id   306e91d3b23217f111c7484e61ba7b36
#
_cell.length_a   1.000
_cell.length_b   1.000
_cell.length_c   1.000
_cell.angle_alpha   90.00
_cell.angle_beta   90.00
_cell.angle_gamma   90.00
#
_symmetry.space_group_name_H-M   'P 1'
#
loop_
_entity.id
_entity.type
_entity.pdbx_description
1 polymer ?
#
loop_
_entity_poly.entity_id
_entity_poly.type
_entity_poly.pdbx_seq_one_letter_code
_entity_poly.pdbx_strand_id
1 'polypeptide(L)'
;TLTFGGNILVDGAVSIAKRFKISQAIIGLTIVAIGTSLPELIVSVTASLQGNTEIAIANVTGSNIANIFLILGLSALIAPVIISKTARRFDIPFVILTTLLLLLMTSDVLIDGAGNNLLSRIDGLILLSVAVAYILYSIKHHSFDHQDEELIESSHSLGKVLVWIGGGILALLIGGKLLVDGAVTVATSFGLSETIIGLTIVAVGTSAPELATSIIAARK
;
A
#
# COMPACT_ATOMS: atom_id res chain seq x y z
N THR A 1 0.23 19.16 -1.80
CA THR A 1 -0.27 18.13 -2.75
C THR A 1 -0.72 16.87 -2.02
N LEU A 2 0.08 16.26 -1.13
CA LEU A 2 -0.27 15.01 -0.42
C LEU A 2 -1.59 15.11 0.36
N THR A 3 -1.76 16.12 1.23
CA THR A 3 -2.99 16.31 2.01
C THR A 3 -4.21 16.52 1.11
N PHE A 4 -4.08 17.29 0.05
CA PHE A 4 -5.15 17.53 -0.91
C PHE A 4 -5.52 16.26 -1.67
N GLY A 5 -4.50 15.55 -2.20
CA GLY A 5 -4.69 14.27 -2.91
C GLY A 5 -5.35 13.22 -2.03
N GLY A 6 -4.88 13.08 -0.78
CA GLY A 6 -5.46 12.14 0.18
C GLY A 6 -6.92 12.44 0.53
N ASN A 7 -7.27 13.71 0.76
CA ASN A 7 -8.67 14.09 1.03
C ASN A 7 -9.58 13.73 -0.15
N ILE A 8 -9.22 14.11 -1.38
CA ILE A 8 -10.01 13.84 -2.59
C ILE A 8 -10.13 12.33 -2.84
N LEU A 9 -9.04 11.57 -2.66
CA LEU A 9 -9.06 10.12 -2.83
C LEU A 9 -9.99 9.44 -1.83
N VAL A 10 -9.89 9.79 -0.54
CA VAL A 10 -10.74 9.23 0.50
C VAL A 10 -12.21 9.60 0.27
N ASP A 11 -12.52 10.86 -0.09
CA ASP A 11 -13.89 11.29 -0.41
C ASP A 11 -14.45 10.57 -1.64
N GLY A 12 -13.62 10.38 -2.66
CA GLY A 12 -13.98 9.60 -3.85
C GLY A 12 -14.25 8.13 -3.53
N ALA A 13 -13.38 7.52 -2.72
CA ALA A 13 -13.52 6.13 -2.27
C ALA A 13 -14.81 5.91 -1.46
N VAL A 14 -15.10 6.78 -0.49
CA VAL A 14 -16.35 6.75 0.29
C VAL A 14 -17.57 6.93 -0.62
N SER A 15 -17.50 7.81 -1.62
CA SER A 15 -18.59 8.03 -2.58
C SER A 15 -18.86 6.81 -3.46
N ILE A 16 -17.81 6.08 -3.89
CA ILE A 16 -17.94 4.80 -4.62
C ILE A 16 -18.57 3.75 -3.72
N ALA A 17 -18.07 3.59 -2.49
CA ALA A 17 -18.60 2.63 -1.52
C ALA A 17 -20.12 2.81 -1.34
N LYS A 18 -20.56 4.05 -1.07
CA LYS A 18 -21.98 4.40 -0.91
C LYS A 18 -22.80 4.11 -2.17
N ARG A 19 -22.29 4.50 -3.37
CA ARG A 19 -23.01 4.35 -4.62
C ARG A 19 -23.26 2.90 -5.02
N PHE A 20 -22.24 2.05 -4.83
CA PHE A 20 -22.32 0.63 -5.21
C PHE A 20 -22.73 -0.27 -4.04
N LYS A 21 -23.03 0.30 -2.87
CA LYS A 21 -23.35 -0.44 -1.65
C LYS A 21 -22.28 -1.48 -1.32
N ILE A 22 -21.02 -1.07 -1.44
CA ILE A 22 -19.83 -1.87 -1.14
C ILE A 22 -19.24 -1.33 0.17
N SER A 23 -18.71 -2.20 1.04
CA SER A 23 -18.10 -1.74 2.28
C SER A 23 -16.90 -0.82 2.02
N GLN A 24 -16.72 0.17 2.88
CA GLN A 24 -15.55 1.05 2.81
C GLN A 24 -14.23 0.26 2.93
N ALA A 25 -14.26 -0.85 3.68
CA ALA A 25 -13.12 -1.76 3.79
C ALA A 25 -12.70 -2.34 2.44
N ILE A 26 -13.65 -2.80 1.59
CA ILE A 26 -13.32 -3.32 0.24
C ILE A 26 -12.69 -2.22 -0.63
N ILE A 27 -13.24 -1.01 -0.63
CA ILE A 27 -12.70 0.09 -1.42
C ILE A 27 -11.29 0.48 -0.92
N GLY A 28 -11.10 0.50 0.39
CA GLY A 28 -9.78 0.72 1.00
C GLY A 28 -8.78 -0.34 0.61
N LEU A 29 -9.14 -1.63 0.70
CA LEU A 29 -8.29 -2.76 0.36
C LEU A 29 -8.01 -2.91 -1.15
N THR A 30 -8.79 -2.27 -2.01
CA THR A 30 -8.65 -2.38 -3.46
C THR A 30 -8.21 -1.07 -4.10
N ILE A 31 -9.14 -0.17 -4.39
CA ILE A 31 -8.88 1.05 -5.16
C ILE A 31 -7.85 1.94 -4.46
N VAL A 32 -8.02 2.17 -3.16
CA VAL A 32 -7.13 3.05 -2.40
C VAL A 32 -5.76 2.39 -2.25
N ALA A 33 -5.70 1.15 -1.76
CA ALA A 33 -4.44 0.44 -1.54
C ALA A 33 -3.63 0.29 -2.84
N ILE A 34 -4.24 -0.19 -3.93
CA ILE A 34 -3.55 -0.33 -5.22
C ILE A 34 -3.09 1.04 -5.73
N GLY A 35 -3.95 2.07 -5.61
CA GLY A 35 -3.64 3.42 -6.11
C GLY A 35 -2.48 4.07 -5.37
N THR A 36 -2.40 3.92 -4.06
CA THR A 36 -1.32 4.51 -3.25
C THR A 36 -0.02 3.74 -3.37
N SER A 37 -0.06 2.42 -3.60
CA SER A 37 1.13 1.57 -3.78
C SER A 37 1.67 1.53 -5.23
N LEU A 38 1.17 2.39 -6.12
CA LEU A 38 1.74 2.53 -7.47
C LEU A 38 3.21 2.96 -7.47
N PRO A 39 3.69 3.89 -6.60
CA PRO A 39 5.11 4.23 -6.53
C PRO A 39 5.99 3.02 -6.22
N GLU A 40 5.61 2.23 -5.22
CA GLU A 40 6.33 1.00 -4.85
C GLU A 40 6.39 0.01 -6.00
N LEU A 41 5.29 -0.18 -6.70
CA LEU A 41 5.22 -1.06 -7.87
C LEU A 41 6.15 -0.57 -8.97
N ILE A 42 6.12 0.72 -9.31
CA ILE A 42 6.97 1.31 -10.35
C ILE A 42 8.44 1.17 -9.98
N VAL A 43 8.83 1.50 -8.75
CA VAL A 43 10.21 1.39 -8.28
C VAL A 43 10.69 -0.06 -8.35
N SER A 44 9.93 -1.02 -7.81
CA SER A 44 10.32 -2.43 -7.77
C SER A 44 10.40 -3.05 -9.16
N VAL A 45 9.43 -2.76 -10.05
CA VAL A 45 9.46 -3.26 -11.44
C VAL A 45 10.63 -2.65 -12.21
N THR A 46 10.86 -1.34 -12.10
CA THR A 46 11.98 -0.67 -12.79
C THR A 46 13.32 -1.21 -12.31
N ALA A 47 13.51 -1.34 -10.99
CA ALA A 47 14.72 -1.91 -10.40
C ALA A 47 14.95 -3.36 -10.91
N SER A 48 13.92 -4.19 -10.95
CA SER A 48 14.00 -5.56 -11.47
C SER A 48 14.35 -5.61 -12.96
N LEU A 49 13.79 -4.72 -13.79
CA LEU A 49 14.12 -4.62 -15.22
C LEU A 49 15.56 -4.17 -15.47
N GLN A 50 16.13 -3.38 -14.54
CA GLN A 50 17.52 -2.93 -14.58
C GLN A 50 18.50 -3.95 -13.98
N GLY A 51 18.02 -5.09 -13.49
CA GLY A 51 18.83 -6.11 -12.85
C GLY A 51 19.18 -5.81 -11.37
N ASN A 52 18.64 -4.72 -10.79
CA ASN A 52 18.86 -4.32 -9.40
C ASN A 52 17.84 -5.00 -8.47
N THR A 53 17.89 -6.32 -8.38
CA THR A 53 16.94 -7.13 -7.62
C THR A 53 16.96 -6.83 -6.12
N GLU A 54 18.11 -6.45 -5.55
CA GLU A 54 18.24 -6.06 -4.15
C GLU A 54 17.38 -4.83 -3.84
N ILE A 55 17.34 -3.84 -4.72
CA ILE A 55 16.52 -2.64 -4.54
C ILE A 55 15.04 -3.01 -4.58
N ALA A 56 14.64 -3.92 -5.48
CA ALA A 56 13.25 -4.36 -5.57
C ALA A 56 12.77 -5.04 -4.27
N ILE A 57 13.56 -5.98 -3.75
CA ILE A 57 13.24 -6.68 -2.48
C ILE A 57 13.30 -5.70 -1.29
N ALA A 58 14.31 -4.84 -1.23
CA ALA A 58 14.45 -3.84 -0.17
C ALA A 58 13.26 -2.86 -0.14
N ASN A 59 12.80 -2.40 -1.30
CA ASN A 59 11.65 -1.52 -1.41
C ASN A 59 10.37 -2.20 -0.90
N VAL A 60 10.07 -3.42 -1.34
CA VAL A 60 8.88 -4.17 -0.89
C VAL A 60 8.94 -4.43 0.63
N THR A 61 10.07 -4.89 1.14
CA THR A 61 10.25 -5.17 2.58
C THR A 61 10.20 -3.89 3.41
N GLY A 62 10.89 -2.84 2.96
CA GLY A 62 10.95 -1.54 3.62
C GLY A 62 9.58 -0.87 3.69
N SER A 63 8.81 -0.88 2.60
CA SER A 63 7.45 -0.35 2.58
C SER A 63 6.52 -1.10 3.53
N ASN A 64 6.61 -2.43 3.59
CA ASN A 64 5.84 -3.21 4.56
C ASN A 64 6.17 -2.84 6.01
N ILE A 65 7.45 -2.68 6.33
CA ILE A 65 7.91 -2.25 7.65
C ILE A 65 7.38 -0.84 7.95
N ALA A 66 7.51 0.10 7.00
CA ALA A 66 7.01 1.46 7.16
C ALA A 66 5.49 1.48 7.35
N ASN A 67 4.75 0.71 6.56
CA ASN A 67 3.29 0.65 6.66
C ASN A 67 2.81 0.10 8.02
N ILE A 68 3.47 -0.94 8.55
CA ILE A 68 3.09 -1.55 9.82
C ILE A 68 3.53 -0.69 11.01
N PHE A 69 4.79 -0.29 11.08
CA PHE A 69 5.31 0.39 12.27
C PHE A 69 5.09 1.90 12.25
N LEU A 70 5.36 2.56 11.13
CA LEU A 70 5.25 4.01 11.04
C LEU A 70 3.80 4.44 10.76
N ILE A 71 3.18 3.94 9.68
CA ILE A 71 1.88 4.44 9.24
C ILE A 71 0.78 3.99 10.19
N LEU A 72 0.68 2.70 10.48
CA LEU A 72 -0.31 2.19 11.43
C LEU A 72 -0.06 2.73 12.84
N GLY A 73 1.20 2.85 13.26
CA GLY A 73 1.57 3.43 14.56
C GLY A 73 1.14 4.89 14.69
N LEU A 74 1.44 5.74 13.70
CA LEU A 74 0.99 7.14 13.69
C LEU A 74 -0.54 7.26 13.61
N SER A 75 -1.18 6.42 12.79
CA SER A 75 -2.64 6.39 12.70
C SER A 75 -3.29 6.06 14.04
N ALA A 76 -2.76 5.08 14.77
CA ALA A 76 -3.24 4.68 16.08
C ALA A 76 -3.00 5.75 17.17
N LEU A 77 -1.96 6.59 17.04
CA LEU A 77 -1.75 7.74 17.92
C LEU A 77 -2.75 8.86 17.67
N ILE A 78 -3.24 9.01 16.43
CA ILE A 78 -4.23 10.05 16.07
C ILE A 78 -5.63 9.62 16.49
N ALA A 79 -6.00 8.36 16.20
CA ALA A 79 -7.29 7.78 16.58
C ALA A 79 -7.15 6.29 16.87
N PRO A 80 -7.91 5.74 17.84
CA PRO A 80 -7.91 4.31 18.12
C PRO A 80 -8.30 3.52 16.87
N VAL A 81 -7.47 2.55 16.48
CA VAL A 81 -7.74 1.69 15.32
C VAL A 81 -8.57 0.48 15.79
N ILE A 82 -9.82 0.43 15.37
CA ILE A 82 -10.71 -0.68 15.67
C ILE A 82 -10.43 -1.82 14.70
N ILE A 83 -10.02 -2.97 15.23
CA ILE A 83 -9.75 -4.16 14.42
C ILE A 83 -11.03 -5.00 14.30
N SER A 84 -11.55 -5.13 13.08
CA SER A 84 -12.72 -5.96 12.80
C SER A 84 -12.45 -7.44 13.10
N LYS A 85 -13.53 -8.23 13.33
CA LYS A 85 -13.40 -9.68 13.53
C LYS A 85 -12.81 -10.35 12.29
N THR A 86 -13.18 -9.88 11.10
CA THR A 86 -12.67 -10.37 9.81
C THR A 86 -11.18 -10.07 9.67
N ALA A 87 -10.75 -8.83 9.92
CA ALA A 87 -9.34 -8.46 9.87
C ALA A 87 -8.49 -9.31 10.82
N ARG A 88 -8.94 -9.52 12.07
CA ARG A 88 -8.22 -10.32 13.04
C ARG A 88 -8.14 -11.80 12.67
N ARG A 89 -9.21 -12.36 12.07
CA ARG A 89 -9.31 -13.81 11.79
C ARG A 89 -8.69 -14.19 10.45
N PHE A 90 -8.71 -13.31 9.46
CA PHE A 90 -8.29 -13.60 8.10
C PHE A 90 -7.18 -12.69 7.58
N ASP A 91 -7.33 -11.35 7.66
CA ASP A 91 -6.39 -10.45 7.01
C ASP A 91 -5.02 -10.46 7.70
N ILE A 92 -4.98 -10.36 9.03
CA ILE A 92 -3.71 -10.38 9.78
C ILE A 92 -2.97 -11.73 9.62
N PRO A 93 -3.62 -12.92 9.81
CA PRO A 93 -2.98 -14.20 9.53
C PRO A 93 -2.51 -14.34 8.07
N PHE A 94 -3.27 -13.78 7.12
CA PHE A 94 -2.89 -13.80 5.71
C PHE A 94 -1.62 -12.99 5.44
N VAL A 95 -1.51 -11.78 6.01
CA VAL A 95 -0.28 -10.95 5.92
C VAL A 95 0.92 -11.69 6.50
N ILE A 96 0.76 -12.35 7.65
CA ILE A 96 1.83 -13.17 8.25
C ILE A 96 2.21 -14.32 7.31
N LEU A 97 1.23 -15.04 6.78
CA LEU A 97 1.46 -16.16 5.86
C LEU A 97 2.19 -15.71 4.60
N THR A 98 1.78 -14.62 3.97
CA THR A 98 2.42 -14.10 2.75
C THR A 98 3.84 -13.60 3.01
N THR A 99 4.09 -13.01 4.18
CA THR A 99 5.43 -12.60 4.60
C THR A 99 6.35 -13.81 4.81
N LEU A 100 5.84 -14.87 5.46
CA LEU A 100 6.57 -16.13 5.62
C LEU A 100 6.81 -16.83 4.27
N LEU A 101 5.82 -16.82 3.38
CA LEU A 101 5.96 -17.37 2.03
C LEU A 101 7.06 -16.65 1.25
N LEU A 102 7.08 -15.32 1.29
CA LEU A 102 8.14 -14.52 0.66
C LEU A 102 9.51 -14.85 1.26
N LEU A 103 9.60 -14.95 2.59
CA LEU A 103 10.84 -15.31 3.29
C LEU A 103 11.33 -16.69 2.83
N LEU A 104 10.47 -17.69 2.73
CA LEU A 104 10.81 -19.03 2.24
C LEU A 104 11.31 -18.98 0.79
N MET A 105 10.60 -18.27 -0.10
CA MET A 105 10.96 -18.14 -1.52
C MET A 105 12.27 -17.37 -1.77
N THR A 106 12.71 -16.59 -0.80
CA THR A 106 13.99 -15.84 -0.86
C THR A 106 15.11 -16.48 -0.04
N SER A 107 14.93 -17.71 0.44
CA SER A 107 15.87 -18.39 1.35
C SER A 107 16.46 -19.68 0.75
N ASP A 108 16.66 -19.74 -0.58
CA ASP A 108 17.15 -20.93 -1.28
C ASP A 108 18.49 -21.43 -0.72
N VAL A 109 19.38 -20.52 -0.35
CA VAL A 109 20.68 -20.86 0.26
C VAL A 109 20.51 -21.64 1.57
N LEU A 110 19.53 -21.26 2.39
CA LEU A 110 19.27 -21.90 3.68
C LEU A 110 18.49 -23.20 3.53
N ILE A 111 17.62 -23.32 2.54
CA ILE A 111 16.71 -24.46 2.39
C ILE A 111 17.33 -25.55 1.52
N ASP A 112 17.86 -25.19 0.37
CA ASP A 112 18.34 -26.14 -0.66
C ASP A 112 19.86 -26.15 -0.78
N GLY A 113 20.59 -25.29 -0.05
CA GLY A 113 22.04 -25.13 -0.19
C GLY A 113 22.46 -24.53 -1.54
N ALA A 114 21.55 -23.82 -2.20
CA ALA A 114 21.81 -23.16 -3.47
C ALA A 114 22.93 -22.11 -3.33
N GLY A 115 23.59 -21.81 -4.45
CA GLY A 115 24.68 -20.83 -4.45
C GLY A 115 24.23 -19.38 -4.20
N ASN A 116 22.98 -19.06 -4.51
CA ASN A 116 22.38 -17.73 -4.33
C ASN A 116 20.87 -17.84 -4.02
N ASN A 117 20.35 -16.87 -3.29
CA ASN A 117 18.91 -16.68 -3.12
C ASN A 117 18.33 -16.06 -4.39
N LEU A 118 17.26 -16.63 -4.94
CA LEU A 118 16.66 -16.18 -6.19
C LEU A 118 15.14 -16.23 -6.13
N LEU A 119 14.49 -15.08 -6.27
CA LEU A 119 13.05 -15.04 -6.52
C LEU A 119 12.78 -15.34 -8.00
N SER A 120 12.34 -16.55 -8.30
CA SER A 120 12.10 -17.03 -9.67
C SER A 120 10.80 -16.48 -10.27
N ARG A 121 10.63 -16.68 -11.60
CA ARG A 121 9.36 -16.35 -12.28
C ARG A 121 8.19 -17.18 -11.76
N ILE A 122 8.44 -18.42 -11.31
CA ILE A 122 7.42 -19.29 -10.73
C ILE A 122 6.96 -18.72 -9.39
N ASP A 123 7.89 -18.28 -8.55
CA ASP A 123 7.57 -17.64 -7.28
C ASP A 123 6.72 -16.38 -7.48
N GLY A 124 7.09 -15.57 -8.48
CA GLY A 124 6.31 -14.40 -8.89
C GLY A 124 4.89 -14.75 -9.32
N LEU A 125 4.69 -15.82 -10.10
CA LEU A 125 3.38 -16.30 -10.50
C LEU A 125 2.56 -16.81 -9.30
N ILE A 126 3.18 -17.50 -8.36
CA ILE A 126 2.53 -17.96 -7.12
C ILE A 126 2.10 -16.77 -6.30
N LEU A 127 2.99 -15.78 -6.06
CA LEU A 127 2.65 -14.58 -5.28
C LEU A 127 1.51 -13.78 -5.92
N LEU A 128 1.52 -13.59 -7.26
CA LEU A 128 0.44 -12.94 -7.99
C LEU A 128 -0.89 -13.72 -7.87
N SER A 129 -0.84 -15.05 -7.96
CA SER A 129 -2.02 -15.90 -7.82
C SER A 129 -2.61 -15.79 -6.40
N VAL A 130 -1.76 -15.76 -5.39
CA VAL A 130 -2.14 -15.56 -3.98
C VAL A 130 -2.74 -14.16 -3.79
N ALA A 131 -2.17 -13.12 -4.39
CA ALA A 131 -2.72 -11.76 -4.31
C ALA A 131 -4.11 -11.67 -4.96
N VAL A 132 -4.30 -12.25 -6.16
CA VAL A 132 -5.61 -12.29 -6.83
C VAL A 132 -6.62 -13.07 -5.99
N ALA A 133 -6.24 -14.24 -5.46
CA ALA A 133 -7.11 -15.04 -4.61
C ALA A 133 -7.53 -14.27 -3.35
N TYR A 134 -6.61 -13.52 -2.72
CA TYR A 134 -6.93 -12.68 -1.58
C TYR A 134 -7.90 -11.55 -1.93
N ILE A 135 -7.70 -10.86 -3.05
CA ILE A 135 -8.60 -9.78 -3.49
C ILE A 135 -10.02 -10.34 -3.71
N LEU A 136 -10.15 -11.47 -4.42
CA LEU A 136 -11.43 -12.12 -4.67
C LEU A 136 -12.11 -12.59 -3.38
N TYR A 137 -11.32 -13.15 -2.46
CA TYR A 137 -11.77 -13.53 -1.14
C TYR A 137 -12.27 -12.32 -0.33
N SER A 138 -11.49 -11.23 -0.30
CA SER A 138 -11.81 -10.00 0.43
C SER A 138 -13.11 -9.37 -0.07
N ILE A 139 -13.29 -9.29 -1.40
CA ILE A 139 -14.54 -8.79 -2.00
C ILE A 139 -15.73 -9.61 -1.51
N LYS A 140 -15.61 -10.93 -1.44
CA LYS A 140 -16.70 -11.82 -1.03
C LYS A 140 -17.03 -11.69 0.46
N HIS A 141 -16.02 -11.55 1.34
CA HIS A 141 -16.22 -11.66 2.79
C HIS A 141 -16.43 -10.31 3.48
N HIS A 142 -15.83 -9.22 2.98
CA HIS A 142 -16.07 -7.89 3.52
C HIS A 142 -17.38 -7.25 3.02
N SER A 143 -18.04 -7.84 2.02
CA SER A 143 -19.37 -7.39 1.57
C SER A 143 -20.47 -7.64 2.60
N PHE A 144 -20.24 -8.52 3.58
CA PHE A 144 -21.23 -8.89 4.60
C PHE A 144 -21.14 -8.09 5.90
N ASP A 145 -20.17 -7.19 6.05
CA ASP A 145 -19.96 -6.42 7.28
C ASP A 145 -20.81 -5.11 7.31
N HIS A 146 -21.91 -5.09 6.55
CA HIS A 146 -22.80 -3.93 6.33
C HIS A 146 -23.85 -3.72 7.42
N GLN A 147 -23.62 -4.10 8.67
CA GLN A 147 -24.76 -4.13 9.61
C GLN A 147 -25.20 -2.79 10.18
N ASP A 148 -24.47 -1.66 10.04
CA ASP A 148 -24.88 -0.40 10.67
C ASP A 148 -24.50 0.90 9.94
N GLU A 149 -24.11 0.90 8.65
CA GLU A 149 -23.93 2.17 7.95
C GLU A 149 -25.27 2.65 7.38
N GLU A 150 -25.83 3.72 7.95
CA GLU A 150 -26.93 4.46 7.31
C GLU A 150 -26.57 4.72 5.85
N LEU A 151 -27.41 4.20 4.94
CA LEU A 151 -27.27 4.37 3.50
C LEU A 151 -27.55 5.83 3.09
N ILE A 152 -26.63 6.72 3.43
CA ILE A 152 -26.67 8.08 2.91
C ILE A 152 -26.31 7.99 1.44
N GLU A 153 -27.28 8.29 0.56
CA GLU A 153 -27.06 8.30 -0.89
C GLU A 153 -25.89 9.20 -1.27
N SER A 154 -25.02 8.70 -2.14
CA SER A 154 -23.95 9.52 -2.71
C SER A 154 -24.58 10.63 -3.57
N SER A 155 -24.41 11.88 -3.16
CA SER A 155 -24.92 13.06 -3.87
C SER A 155 -24.13 13.42 -5.13
N HIS A 156 -23.02 12.71 -5.43
CA HIS A 156 -22.10 13.07 -6.49
C HIS A 156 -22.27 12.18 -7.73
N SER A 157 -22.16 12.78 -8.94
CA SER A 157 -22.17 12.04 -10.18
C SER A 157 -20.95 11.10 -10.28
N LEU A 158 -21.12 9.95 -10.94
CA LEU A 158 -20.03 8.96 -11.10
C LEU A 158 -18.79 9.58 -11.75
N GLY A 159 -18.98 10.43 -12.78
CA GLY A 159 -17.88 11.11 -13.45
C GLY A 159 -17.07 11.98 -12.50
N LYS A 160 -17.71 12.74 -11.60
CA LYS A 160 -17.05 13.55 -10.58
C LYS A 160 -16.25 12.68 -9.60
N VAL A 161 -16.82 11.55 -9.19
CA VAL A 161 -16.17 10.61 -8.26
C VAL A 161 -14.94 9.97 -8.90
N LEU A 162 -15.02 9.56 -10.17
CA LEU A 162 -13.87 9.01 -10.89
C LEU A 162 -12.75 10.04 -11.07
N VAL A 163 -13.10 11.31 -11.35
CA VAL A 163 -12.13 12.42 -11.40
C VAL A 163 -11.48 12.64 -10.03
N TRP A 164 -12.23 12.52 -8.94
CA TRP A 164 -11.68 12.64 -7.60
C TRP A 164 -10.70 11.52 -7.27
N ILE A 165 -11.04 10.28 -7.59
CA ILE A 165 -10.15 9.13 -7.37
C ILE A 165 -8.88 9.27 -8.22
N GLY A 166 -9.02 9.46 -9.53
CA GLY A 166 -7.87 9.60 -10.43
C GLY A 166 -7.01 10.83 -10.11
N GLY A 167 -7.64 11.98 -9.86
CA GLY A 167 -6.96 13.21 -9.46
C GLY A 167 -6.29 13.11 -8.11
N GLY A 168 -6.93 12.42 -7.14
CA GLY A 168 -6.36 12.14 -5.82
C GLY A 168 -5.12 11.27 -5.91
N ILE A 169 -5.17 10.17 -6.66
CA ILE A 169 -4.03 9.29 -6.91
C ILE A 169 -2.89 10.09 -7.57
N LEU A 170 -3.15 10.81 -8.65
CA LEU A 170 -2.14 11.62 -9.34
C LEU A 170 -1.51 12.68 -8.40
N ALA A 171 -2.31 13.36 -7.58
CA ALA A 171 -1.80 14.34 -6.62
C ALA A 171 -0.93 13.68 -5.54
N LEU A 172 -1.27 12.46 -5.10
CA LEU A 172 -0.47 11.71 -4.15
C LEU A 172 0.86 11.24 -4.77
N LEU A 173 0.84 10.73 -6.01
CA LEU A 173 2.03 10.32 -6.75
C LEU A 173 2.99 11.50 -6.96
N ILE A 174 2.47 12.64 -7.43
CA ILE A 174 3.27 13.86 -7.62
C ILE A 174 3.80 14.36 -6.28
N GLY A 175 2.96 14.40 -5.24
CA GLY A 175 3.35 14.85 -3.92
C GLY A 175 4.39 13.96 -3.26
N GLY A 176 4.26 12.65 -3.40
CA GLY A 176 5.24 11.65 -2.95
C GLY A 176 6.57 11.83 -3.66
N LYS A 177 6.56 11.94 -5.00
CA LYS A 177 7.77 12.19 -5.78
C LYS A 177 8.49 13.48 -5.35
N LEU A 178 7.79 14.58 -5.21
CA LEU A 178 8.38 15.86 -4.78
C LEU A 178 8.99 15.75 -3.37
N LEU A 179 8.35 15.02 -2.47
CA LEU A 179 8.86 14.78 -1.12
C LEU A 179 10.18 13.99 -1.19
N VAL A 180 10.20 12.87 -1.96
CA VAL A 180 11.39 12.02 -2.12
C VAL A 180 12.53 12.81 -2.76
N ASP A 181 12.29 13.48 -3.88
CA ASP A 181 13.31 14.27 -4.60
C ASP A 181 13.92 15.35 -3.68
N GLY A 182 13.09 16.03 -2.89
CA GLY A 182 13.54 17.01 -1.90
C GLY A 182 14.37 16.38 -0.78
N ALA A 183 13.90 15.26 -0.22
CA ALA A 183 14.60 14.57 0.86
C ALA A 183 15.94 13.99 0.41
N VAL A 184 16.01 13.41 -0.81
CA VAL A 184 17.26 12.93 -1.42
C VAL A 184 18.24 14.08 -1.61
N THR A 185 17.78 15.22 -2.14
CA THR A 185 18.63 16.41 -2.34
C THR A 185 19.27 16.88 -1.03
N VAL A 186 18.48 16.97 0.04
CA VAL A 186 18.96 17.36 1.37
C VAL A 186 19.94 16.31 1.91
N ALA A 187 19.59 15.04 1.88
CA ALA A 187 20.43 13.95 2.40
C ALA A 187 21.78 13.85 1.68
N THR A 188 21.79 14.04 0.37
CA THR A 188 23.02 14.09 -0.43
C THR A 188 23.89 15.28 -0.03
N SER A 189 23.29 16.45 0.25
CA SER A 189 24.03 17.63 0.71
C SER A 189 24.70 17.41 2.08
N PHE A 190 24.16 16.49 2.91
CA PHE A 190 24.77 16.06 4.18
C PHE A 190 25.78 14.91 4.02
N GLY A 191 26.07 14.48 2.79
CA GLY A 191 27.05 13.43 2.50
C GLY A 191 26.60 12.01 2.81
N LEU A 192 25.31 11.76 2.90
CA LEU A 192 24.78 10.40 3.05
C LEU A 192 24.97 9.61 1.75
N SER A 193 25.32 8.31 1.87
CA SER A 193 25.48 7.43 0.71
C SER A 193 24.15 7.15 0.01
N GLU A 194 24.19 6.93 -1.31
CA GLU A 194 23.03 6.59 -2.11
C GLU A 194 22.31 5.33 -1.58
N THR A 195 23.05 4.35 -1.06
CA THR A 195 22.50 3.15 -0.44
C THR A 195 21.64 3.47 0.78
N ILE A 196 22.16 4.30 1.71
CA ILE A 196 21.40 4.73 2.90
C ILE A 196 20.17 5.52 2.49
N ILE A 197 20.32 6.45 1.54
CA ILE A 197 19.21 7.25 1.02
C ILE A 197 18.12 6.33 0.43
N GLY A 198 18.51 5.37 -0.40
CA GLY A 198 17.58 4.42 -1.04
C GLY A 198 16.81 3.55 -0.04
N LEU A 199 17.54 2.92 0.88
CA LEU A 199 16.97 2.01 1.87
C LEU A 199 16.08 2.69 2.93
N THR A 200 16.28 3.99 3.17
CA THR A 200 15.53 4.71 4.21
C THR A 200 14.60 5.76 3.64
N ILE A 201 15.15 6.79 3.02
CA ILE A 201 14.38 7.97 2.57
C ILE A 201 13.46 7.61 1.41
N VAL A 202 13.96 6.84 0.43
CA VAL A 202 13.15 6.45 -0.72
C VAL A 202 12.05 5.48 -0.29
N ALA A 203 12.39 4.45 0.49
CA ALA A 203 11.41 3.46 0.98
C ALA A 203 10.27 4.11 1.80
N VAL A 204 10.61 5.01 2.74
CA VAL A 204 9.61 5.76 3.51
C VAL A 204 8.86 6.76 2.63
N GLY A 205 9.55 7.38 1.68
CA GLY A 205 8.99 8.39 0.79
C GLY A 205 8.02 7.83 -0.23
N THR A 206 8.24 6.63 -0.75
CA THR A 206 7.27 5.95 -1.62
C THR A 206 5.98 5.62 -0.87
N SER A 207 6.05 5.33 0.44
CA SER A 207 4.88 5.10 1.30
C SER A 207 4.23 6.41 1.84
N ALA A 208 4.65 7.59 1.36
CA ALA A 208 4.03 8.86 1.75
C ALA A 208 2.55 8.99 1.33
N PRO A 209 2.10 8.47 0.17
CA PRO A 209 0.69 8.40 -0.18
C PRO A 209 -0.14 7.61 0.84
N GLU A 210 0.32 6.43 1.24
CA GLU A 210 -0.31 5.60 2.26
C GLU A 210 -0.40 6.32 3.60
N LEU A 211 0.69 6.98 4.02
CA LEU A 211 0.70 7.77 5.24
C LEU A 211 -0.34 8.89 5.19
N ALA A 212 -0.40 9.63 4.09
CA ALA A 212 -1.34 10.73 3.93
C ALA A 212 -2.79 10.25 3.98
N THR A 213 -3.13 9.19 3.25
CA THR A 213 -4.48 8.61 3.22
C THR A 213 -4.89 8.03 4.56
N SER A 214 -3.99 7.30 5.24
CA SER A 214 -4.25 6.68 6.55
C SER A 214 -4.49 7.73 7.64
N ILE A 215 -3.68 8.80 7.70
CA ILE A 215 -3.89 9.90 8.64
C ILE A 215 -5.22 10.61 8.37
N ILE A 216 -5.56 10.84 7.11
CA ILE A 216 -6.82 11.50 6.75
C ILE A 216 -8.01 10.62 7.10
N ALA A 217 -7.94 9.32 6.79
CA ALA A 217 -8.98 8.35 7.16
C ALA A 217 -9.17 8.24 8.69
N ALA A 218 -8.08 8.25 9.46
CA ALA A 218 -8.14 8.21 10.92
C ALA A 218 -8.79 9.45 11.56
N ARG A 219 -8.82 10.59 10.84
CA ARG A 219 -9.45 11.85 11.32
C ARG A 219 -10.91 12.00 10.92
N LYS A 220 -11.42 11.18 10.03
CA LYS A 220 -12.82 11.16 9.56
C LYS A 220 -13.64 10.12 10.27
#